data_72986dd4f0cb5852d388bbaf0baef741
#
_entry.id   72986dd4f0cb5852d388bbaf0baef741
#
_cell.length_a   1.000
_cell.length_b   1.000
_cell.length_c   1.000
_cell.angle_alpha   90.00
_cell.angle_beta   90.00
_cell.angle_gamma   90.00
#
_symmetry.space_group_name_H-M   'P 1'
#
loop_
_entity.id
_entity.type
_entity.pdbx_description
1 polymer ?
#
loop_
_entity_poly.entity_id
_entity_poly.type
_entity_poly.pdbx_seq_one_letter_code
_entity_poly.pdbx_strand_id
1 'polypeptide(L)'
;MSGKNGFPPSLGVEVVEIDESGLRLDLGTESLWLSYADFPWFAGQPAELVRAVERPAPDHLYWPALDIDLSLASIRDPSVFPLIAAHP
;
A
#
# COMPACT_ATOMS: atom_id res chain seq x y z
N MET A 1 -17.34 -14.02 15.18
CA MET A 1 -17.14 -13.72 14.97
C MET A 1 -16.64 -13.18 14.56
N SER A 2 -16.71 -13.04 14.25
CA SER A 2 -16.26 -12.51 13.98
C SER A 2 -16.32 -11.74 13.56
N GLY A 3 -16.54 -12.01 13.13
CA GLY A 3 -16.48 -11.09 12.69
C GLY A 3 -16.46 -9.97 13.11
N LYS A 4 -16.21 -10.03 13.55
CA LYS A 4 -16.11 -9.11 14.00
C LYS A 4 -15.47 -8.16 13.55
N ASN A 5 -14.81 -8.00 13.23
CA ASN A 5 -14.24 -7.01 13.02
C ASN A 5 -14.83 -6.24 12.09
N GLY A 6 -15.53 -6.33 11.60
CA GLY A 6 -16.29 -5.47 11.08
C GLY A 6 -16.23 -4.95 9.73
N PHE A 7 -15.17 -4.94 9.07
CA PHE A 7 -15.21 -4.47 7.72
C PHE A 7 -15.07 -5.63 6.76
N PRO A 8 -15.56 -5.45 5.50
CA PRO A 8 -15.48 -6.52 4.52
C PRO A 8 -14.04 -6.87 4.20
N PRO A 9 -13.75 -8.14 3.91
CA PRO A 9 -12.39 -8.52 3.52
C PRO A 9 -11.85 -7.75 2.33
N SER A 10 -12.76 -7.34 1.43
CA SER A 10 -12.32 -6.60 0.24
C SER A 10 -11.75 -5.25 0.58
N LEU A 11 -12.05 -4.72 1.76
CA LEU A 11 -11.52 -3.45 2.21
C LEU A 11 -10.41 -3.60 3.23
N GLY A 12 -9.97 -4.81 3.49
CA GLY A 12 -8.87 -5.03 4.41
C GLY A 12 -7.53 -4.74 3.77
N VAL A 13 -6.59 -4.29 4.57
CA VAL A 13 -5.23 -4.08 4.12
C VAL A 13 -4.32 -4.12 5.34
N GLU A 14 -3.18 -4.76 5.17
CA GLU A 14 -2.19 -4.85 6.23
C GLU A 14 -0.79 -4.90 5.63
N VAL A 15 0.15 -4.16 6.21
CA VAL A 15 1.55 -4.27 5.85
C VAL A 15 2.12 -5.41 6.68
N VAL A 16 2.49 -6.49 6.02
CA VAL A 16 2.93 -7.70 6.72
C VAL A 16 4.44 -7.86 6.75
N GLU A 17 5.15 -7.11 5.91
CA GLU A 17 6.61 -7.20 5.86
C GLU A 17 7.17 -5.88 5.38
N ILE A 18 8.26 -5.44 6.01
CA ILE A 18 9.00 -4.25 5.59
C ILE A 18 10.47 -4.62 5.65
N ASP A 19 11.19 -4.41 4.55
CA ASP A 19 12.64 -4.60 4.59
C ASP A 19 13.30 -3.49 3.77
N GLU A 20 14.60 -3.63 3.56
CA GLU A 20 15.38 -2.57 2.93
C GLU A 20 15.08 -2.41 1.44
N SER A 21 14.40 -3.38 0.83
CA SER A 21 14.12 -3.32 -0.61
C SER A 21 12.67 -3.01 -0.91
N GLY A 22 11.77 -3.12 0.05
CA GLY A 22 10.36 -2.85 -0.20
C GLY A 22 9.47 -3.26 0.95
N LEU A 23 8.18 -3.31 0.66
CA LEU A 23 7.20 -3.74 1.65
C LEU A 23 6.18 -4.63 0.99
N ARG A 24 5.54 -5.49 1.80
CA ARG A 24 4.51 -6.40 1.33
C ARG A 24 3.20 -6.06 1.97
N LEU A 25 2.17 -5.97 1.15
CA LEU A 25 0.80 -5.73 1.59
C LEU A 25 -0.02 -7.00 1.47
N ASP A 26 -0.86 -7.22 2.45
CA ASP A 26 -1.83 -8.31 2.42
C ASP A 26 -3.21 -7.68 2.32
N LEU A 27 -3.93 -8.01 1.26
CA LEU A 27 -5.26 -7.49 1.02
C LEU A 27 -6.34 -8.51 1.36
N GLY A 28 -5.93 -9.65 1.89
CA GLY A 28 -6.87 -10.72 2.19
C GLY A 28 -7.06 -11.68 1.04
N THR A 29 -7.23 -11.15 -0.16
CA THR A 29 -7.39 -11.98 -1.36
C THR A 29 -6.12 -12.10 -2.16
N GLU A 30 -5.15 -11.25 -1.92
CA GLU A 30 -3.88 -11.27 -2.62
C GLU A 30 -2.82 -10.55 -1.79
N SER A 31 -1.57 -10.81 -2.10
CA SER A 31 -0.44 -10.08 -1.52
C SER A 31 0.24 -9.32 -2.63
N LEU A 32 0.69 -8.11 -2.32
CA LEU A 32 1.39 -7.27 -3.29
C LEU A 32 2.71 -6.83 -2.70
N TRP A 33 3.74 -6.83 -3.54
CA TRP A 33 5.06 -6.35 -3.15
C TRP A 33 5.30 -4.98 -3.76
N LEU A 34 5.66 -4.00 -2.92
CA LEU A 34 5.98 -2.66 -3.37
C LEU A 34 7.47 -2.44 -3.17
N SER A 35 8.22 -2.47 -4.26
CA SER A 35 9.66 -2.23 -4.17
C SER A 35 9.92 -0.75 -4.04
N TYR A 36 10.98 -0.38 -3.34
CA TYR A 36 11.35 1.03 -3.23
C TYR A 36 11.91 1.56 -4.54
N ALA A 37 12.31 0.67 -5.45
CA ALA A 37 12.71 1.10 -6.78
C ALA A 37 11.53 1.69 -7.55
N ASP A 38 10.35 1.10 -7.36
CA ASP A 38 9.13 1.57 -8.02
C ASP A 38 8.39 2.61 -7.20
N PHE A 39 8.51 2.54 -5.88
CA PHE A 39 7.77 3.40 -4.96
C PHE A 39 8.75 4.00 -3.95
N PRO A 40 9.61 4.90 -4.40
CA PRO A 40 10.72 5.40 -3.57
C PRO A 40 10.29 6.22 -2.37
N TRP A 41 9.04 6.67 -2.36
CA TRP A 41 8.56 7.49 -1.25
C TRP A 41 8.53 6.74 0.08
N PHE A 42 8.52 5.42 0.05
CA PHE A 42 8.48 4.61 1.26
C PHE A 42 9.86 4.33 1.83
N ALA A 43 10.90 4.54 1.03
CA ALA A 43 12.26 4.22 1.47
C ALA A 43 12.67 5.12 2.62
N GLY A 44 13.20 4.51 3.69
CA GLY A 44 13.68 5.28 4.82
C GLY A 44 12.61 5.81 5.76
N GLN A 45 11.35 5.50 5.50
CA GLN A 45 10.28 5.97 6.38
C GLN A 45 10.17 5.07 7.61
N PRO A 46 9.77 5.64 8.76
CA PRO A 46 9.54 4.82 9.95
C PRO A 46 8.48 3.76 9.69
N ALA A 47 8.73 2.56 10.21
CA ALA A 47 7.81 1.44 9.99
C ALA A 47 6.40 1.77 10.44
N GLU A 48 6.25 2.48 11.55
CA GLU A 48 4.91 2.79 12.06
C GLU A 48 4.11 3.65 11.08
N LEU A 49 4.77 4.51 10.32
CA LEU A 49 4.09 5.34 9.34
C LEU A 49 3.71 4.53 8.11
N VAL A 50 4.59 3.61 7.72
CA VAL A 50 4.32 2.75 6.58
C VAL A 50 3.20 1.77 6.88
N ARG A 51 3.11 1.31 8.13
CA ARG A 51 2.04 0.38 8.51
C ARG A 51 0.69 1.05 8.66
N ALA A 52 0.65 2.36 8.78
CA ALA A 52 -0.59 3.11 8.95
C ALA A 52 -1.24 3.37 7.60
N VAL A 53 -1.61 2.30 6.91
CA VAL A 53 -2.23 2.37 5.59
C VAL A 53 -3.73 2.20 5.74
N GLU A 54 -4.48 2.90 4.90
CA GLU A 54 -5.93 2.81 4.85
C GLU A 54 -6.37 2.38 3.46
N ARG A 55 -7.55 1.80 3.38
CA ARG A 55 -8.11 1.39 2.09
C ARG A 55 -9.48 2.03 1.94
N PRO A 56 -9.52 3.30 1.52
CA PRO A 56 -10.79 4.05 1.45
C PRO A 56 -11.72 3.54 0.37
N ALA A 57 -11.20 2.82 -0.61
CA ALA A 57 -11.99 2.21 -1.66
C ALA A 57 -11.36 0.88 -2.03
N PRO A 58 -12.12 -0.04 -2.63
CA PRO A 58 -11.58 -1.37 -2.95
C PRO A 58 -10.31 -1.36 -3.80
N ASP A 59 -10.15 -0.35 -4.65
CA ASP A 59 -9.01 -0.28 -5.56
C ASP A 59 -8.03 0.83 -5.20
N HIS A 60 -8.08 1.33 -3.97
CA HIS A 60 -7.27 2.49 -3.59
C HIS A 60 -6.68 2.33 -2.21
N LEU A 61 -5.43 2.77 -2.05
CA LEU A 61 -4.73 2.74 -0.78
C LEU A 61 -4.20 4.13 -0.44
N TYR A 62 -4.20 4.47 0.84
CA TYR A 62 -3.82 5.79 1.27
C TYR A 62 -2.97 5.70 2.56
N TRP A 63 -1.86 6.41 2.56
CA TRP A 63 -0.98 6.53 3.73
C TRP A 63 -1.04 7.97 4.21
N PRO A 64 -1.91 8.27 5.16
CA PRO A 64 -2.13 9.67 5.57
C PRO A 64 -0.90 10.35 6.15
N ALA A 65 -0.10 9.62 6.91
CA ALA A 65 1.09 10.22 7.52
C ALA A 65 2.17 10.55 6.51
N LEU A 66 2.15 9.89 5.36
CA LEU A 66 3.15 10.08 4.31
C LEU A 66 2.58 10.86 3.12
N ASP A 67 1.28 11.12 3.15
CA ASP A 67 0.58 11.79 2.06
C ASP A 67 0.78 11.05 0.74
N ILE A 68 0.68 9.73 0.80
CA ILE A 68 0.81 8.86 -0.37
C ILE A 68 -0.53 8.24 -0.67
N ASP A 69 -0.93 8.25 -1.93
CA ASP A 69 -2.22 7.79 -2.41
C ASP A 69 -1.98 7.00 -3.68
N LEU A 70 -2.28 5.71 -3.66
CA LEU A 70 -1.98 4.82 -4.78
C LEU A 70 -3.20 3.99 -5.14
N SER A 71 -3.39 3.79 -6.45
CA SER A 71 -4.38 2.83 -6.92
C SER A 71 -3.76 1.43 -6.91
N LEU A 72 -4.58 0.42 -6.75
CA LEU A 72 -4.07 -0.95 -6.82
C LEU A 72 -3.53 -1.28 -8.20
N ALA A 73 -4.12 -0.67 -9.24
CA ALA A 73 -3.63 -0.89 -10.60
C ALA A 73 -2.18 -0.44 -10.74
N SER A 74 -1.83 0.70 -10.14
CA SER A 74 -0.46 1.20 -10.24
C SER A 74 0.52 0.33 -9.45
N ILE A 75 0.04 -0.30 -8.38
CA ILE A 75 0.88 -1.19 -7.59
C ILE A 75 1.11 -2.49 -8.33
N ARG A 76 0.08 -3.02 -8.98
CA ARG A 76 0.20 -4.27 -9.71
C ARG A 76 1.07 -4.14 -10.94
N ASP A 77 1.07 -2.96 -11.55
CA ASP A 77 1.85 -2.74 -12.79
C ASP A 77 2.39 -1.32 -12.79
N PRO A 78 3.48 -1.08 -12.08
CA PRO A 78 4.03 0.28 -11.96
C PRO A 78 4.46 0.87 -13.30
N SER A 79 4.76 0.05 -14.28
CA SER A 79 5.23 0.56 -15.56
C SER A 79 4.13 1.26 -16.36
N VAL A 80 2.87 0.99 -16.02
CA VAL A 80 1.73 1.63 -16.67
C VAL A 80 1.51 3.03 -16.14
N PHE A 81 1.95 3.29 -14.91
CA PHE A 81 1.71 4.56 -14.23
C PHE A 81 3.05 5.19 -13.85
N PRO A 82 3.67 5.94 -14.74
CA PRO A 82 4.99 6.52 -14.46
C PRO A 82 4.97 7.35 -13.20
N LEU A 83 5.88 7.07 -12.30
CA LEU A 83 5.91 7.74 -11.02
C LEU A 83 6.25 9.21 -11.14
N ILE A 84 7.04 9.54 -12.13
CA ILE A 84 7.42 10.92 -12.35
C ILE A 84 6.22 11.81 -12.58
N ALA A 85 5.27 11.31 -13.33
CA ALA A 85 4.10 12.09 -13.67
C ALA A 85 3.23 12.34 -12.45
N ALA A 86 3.29 11.48 -11.49
CA ALA A 86 2.45 11.59 -10.31
C ALA A 86 3.06 12.48 -9.24
N HIS A 87 4.25 12.98 -9.47
CA HIS A 87 4.97 13.62 -8.40
C HIS A 87 5.49 14.94 -8.82
N PRO A 88 4.92 15.97 -8.38
CA PRO A 88 5.38 17.31 -8.71
C PRO A 88 6.74 17.62 -8.12
#